data_332262706f066fdb2eaf3b3a89dd4c02
#
_entry.id   332262706f066fdb2eaf3b3a89dd4c02
#
_cell.length_a   1.000
_cell.length_b   1.000
_cell.length_c   1.000
_cell.angle_alpha   90.00
_cell.angle_beta   90.00
_cell.angle_gamma   90.00
#
_symmetry.space_group_name_H-M   'P 1'
#
loop_
_entity.id
_entity.type
_entity.pdbx_description
1 polymer ?
#
loop_
_entity_poly.entity_id
_entity_poly.type
_entity_poly.pdbx_seq_one_letter_code
_entity_poly.pdbx_strand_id
1 'polypeptide(L)'
;AGAGFVKARISPRFLYGKLFPCGIYCVEGERGMRICFVTGGSLAEFSDRWQEAQAEVVVCGFQALGEVSYERELRGETSLFEDVALLSREAKNVVIGGCFTDARGMRRKSVVVAEKGRILGVSDMVNRIDGSLYRAGAGVKIYETAAGKLGIIVAEDLYFSRVAETLAVCGADAAVCVFEQFSESLEPMLARAQAFLCGLPVLLCGYGYALIADIGGKVRFASPGSPCVYDLEREQEYHLVETRRRGFYRSGRKGF
;
A
#
# COMPACT_ATOMS: atom_id res chain seq x y z
N ALA A 1 40.69 -14.43 13.94
CA ALA A 1 39.87 -15.62 13.79
C ALA A 1 38.50 -15.16 13.27
N GLY A 2 38.30 -15.30 11.95
CA GLY A 2 37.06 -14.91 11.29
C GLY A 2 36.03 -16.03 11.42
N ALA A 3 34.86 -15.68 11.97
CA ALA A 3 33.70 -16.55 11.92
C ALA A 3 33.03 -16.37 10.55
N GLY A 4 33.19 -17.34 9.68
CA GLY A 4 32.50 -17.39 8.40
C GLY A 4 31.03 -17.70 8.61
N PHE A 5 30.15 -16.81 8.13
CA PHE A 5 28.73 -17.08 8.01
C PHE A 5 28.50 -18.12 6.91
N VAL A 6 28.05 -19.30 7.29
CA VAL A 6 27.59 -20.33 6.37
C VAL A 6 26.16 -19.99 5.96
N LYS A 7 25.97 -19.58 4.70
CA LYS A 7 24.65 -19.44 4.07
C LYS A 7 24.04 -20.84 3.88
N ALA A 8 23.04 -21.18 4.68
CA ALA A 8 22.27 -22.40 4.49
C ALA A 8 21.16 -22.15 3.45
N ARG A 9 21.27 -22.79 2.28
CA ARG A 9 20.18 -22.90 1.30
C ARG A 9 19.17 -23.91 1.81
N ILE A 10 17.94 -23.49 2.11
CA ILE A 10 16.86 -24.38 2.51
C ILE A 10 15.84 -24.48 1.36
N SER A 11 15.58 -25.69 0.90
CA SER A 11 14.57 -26.02 -0.11
C SER A 11 13.16 -25.77 0.45
N PRO A 12 12.17 -25.30 -0.36
CA PRO A 12 10.82 -24.92 0.11
C PRO A 12 10.00 -26.05 0.74
N ARG A 13 10.45 -27.29 0.68
CA ARG A 13 9.73 -28.46 1.21
C ARG A 13 9.92 -28.72 2.71
N PHE A 14 10.72 -27.92 3.42
CA PHE A 14 11.04 -28.15 4.83
C PHE A 14 10.60 -27.02 5.77
N LEU A 15 9.55 -26.30 5.46
CA LEU A 15 9.07 -25.14 6.24
C LEU A 15 8.28 -25.47 7.51
N TYR A 16 8.19 -26.73 7.90
CA TYR A 16 7.58 -27.11 9.18
C TYR A 16 8.57 -27.76 10.12
N GLY A 17 9.10 -26.98 11.06
CA GLY A 17 9.56 -27.53 12.32
C GLY A 17 11.04 -27.58 12.66
N LYS A 18 11.84 -26.52 12.43
CA LYS A 18 13.07 -26.33 13.23
C LYS A 18 13.25 -24.87 13.63
N LEU A 19 13.06 -24.61 14.91
CA LEU A 19 13.51 -23.39 15.57
C LEU A 19 15.04 -23.37 15.60
N PHE A 20 15.65 -22.33 15.03
CA PHE A 20 17.05 -22.02 15.30
C PHE A 20 17.18 -21.22 16.59
N PRO A 21 18.31 -21.34 17.33
CA PRO A 21 18.46 -20.74 18.66
C PRO A 21 18.37 -19.22 18.71
N CYS A 22 18.42 -18.53 17.57
CA CYS A 22 18.33 -17.07 17.49
C CYS A 22 16.96 -16.53 17.06
N GLY A 23 15.97 -17.40 16.74
CA GLY A 23 14.61 -16.97 16.44
C GLY A 23 14.42 -16.15 15.14
N ILE A 24 15.42 -16.09 14.27
CA ILE A 24 15.37 -15.33 13.00
C ILE A 24 15.30 -16.30 11.83
N TYR A 25 14.24 -16.18 11.02
CA TYR A 25 14.10 -16.88 9.75
C TYR A 25 14.22 -15.87 8.61
N CYS A 26 15.23 -16.00 7.77
CA CYS A 26 15.29 -15.35 6.48
C CYS A 26 14.87 -16.34 5.40
N VAL A 27 13.83 -16.04 4.66
CA VAL A 27 13.44 -16.78 3.45
C VAL A 27 14.00 -16.00 2.26
N GLU A 28 14.97 -16.57 1.56
CA GLU A 28 15.49 -15.99 0.33
C GLU A 28 14.52 -16.21 -0.84
N GLY A 29 14.21 -15.15 -1.57
CA GLY A 29 13.93 -15.29 -2.99
C GLY A 29 12.48 -15.31 -3.44
N GLU A 30 11.55 -14.60 -2.78
CA GLU A 30 10.33 -14.20 -3.48
C GLU A 30 10.57 -12.90 -4.25
N ARG A 31 10.05 -12.87 -5.49
CA ARG A 31 10.17 -11.76 -6.42
C ARG A 31 9.76 -10.45 -5.73
N GLY A 32 10.64 -9.47 -5.71
CA GLY A 32 10.36 -8.11 -5.21
C GLY A 32 9.21 -7.47 -5.99
N MET A 33 8.72 -6.34 -5.51
CA MET A 33 7.67 -5.52 -6.12
C MET A 33 8.29 -4.24 -6.66
N ARG A 34 8.19 -4.01 -7.97
CA ARG A 34 8.64 -2.74 -8.57
C ARG A 34 7.53 -1.71 -8.51
N ILE A 35 7.79 -0.60 -7.82
CA ILE A 35 6.81 0.43 -7.52
C ILE A 35 7.24 1.74 -8.15
N CYS A 36 6.31 2.42 -8.80
CA CYS A 36 6.46 3.78 -9.28
C CYS A 36 5.55 4.72 -8.51
N PHE A 37 6.10 5.78 -7.97
CA PHE A 37 5.34 6.85 -7.31
C PHE A 37 5.23 8.06 -8.20
N VAL A 38 4.02 8.59 -8.31
CA VAL A 38 3.70 9.85 -8.99
C VAL A 38 3.27 10.86 -7.93
N THR A 39 4.22 11.65 -7.45
CA THR A 39 4.04 12.58 -6.34
C THR A 39 3.56 13.96 -6.77
N GLY A 40 3.41 14.20 -8.07
CA GLY A 40 2.91 15.45 -8.63
C GLY A 40 2.56 15.30 -10.09
N GLY A 41 1.73 16.20 -10.59
CA GLY A 41 1.20 16.15 -11.94
C GLY A 41 -0.12 15.38 -12.06
N SER A 42 -0.78 15.55 -13.19
CA SER A 42 -2.00 14.81 -13.51
C SER A 42 -1.70 13.42 -14.05
N LEU A 43 -2.69 12.55 -14.01
CA LEU A 43 -2.59 11.21 -14.58
C LEU A 43 -2.28 11.25 -16.08
N ALA A 44 -2.85 12.23 -16.82
CA ALA A 44 -2.63 12.41 -18.23
C ALA A 44 -1.17 12.81 -18.57
N GLU A 45 -0.56 13.69 -17.77
CA GLU A 45 0.85 14.08 -17.95
C GLU A 45 1.81 12.91 -17.75
N PHE A 46 1.41 11.96 -16.90
CA PHE A 46 2.22 10.80 -16.63
C PHE A 46 2.05 9.71 -17.70
N SER A 47 0.94 9.67 -18.42
CA SER A 47 0.63 8.62 -19.40
C SER A 47 1.75 8.43 -20.43
N ASP A 48 2.43 9.48 -20.86
CA ASP A 48 3.51 9.42 -21.83
C ASP A 48 4.82 8.79 -21.30
N ARG A 49 4.96 8.66 -19.96
CA ARG A 49 6.17 8.13 -19.30
C ARG A 49 6.01 6.73 -18.72
N TRP A 50 4.83 6.10 -18.85
CA TRP A 50 4.54 4.79 -18.22
C TRP A 50 5.44 3.66 -18.71
N GLN A 51 5.79 3.66 -19.97
CA GLN A 51 6.59 2.60 -20.58
C GLN A 51 8.01 2.56 -20.01
N GLU A 52 8.53 3.71 -19.58
CA GLU A 52 9.88 3.82 -19.01
C GLU A 52 9.95 3.22 -17.58
N ALA A 53 8.86 3.32 -16.82
CA ALA A 53 8.87 2.89 -15.42
C ALA A 53 8.87 1.36 -15.24
N GLN A 54 8.24 0.60 -16.13
CA GLN A 54 8.08 -0.87 -16.06
C GLN A 54 7.66 -1.35 -14.66
N ALA A 55 6.84 -0.57 -13.95
CA ALA A 55 6.45 -0.84 -12.58
C ALA A 55 5.29 -1.84 -12.52
N GLU A 56 5.28 -2.73 -11.52
CA GLU A 56 4.15 -3.62 -11.23
C GLU A 56 3.01 -2.88 -10.54
N VAL A 57 3.36 -1.86 -9.73
CA VAL A 57 2.42 -1.01 -9.01
C VAL A 57 2.76 0.46 -9.26
N VAL A 58 1.76 1.24 -9.63
CA VAL A 58 1.87 2.70 -9.73
C VAL A 58 0.98 3.33 -8.68
N VAL A 59 1.58 4.19 -7.85
CA VAL A 59 0.88 4.90 -6.78
C VAL A 59 0.91 6.39 -7.06
N CYS A 60 -0.25 6.99 -7.19
CA CYS A 60 -0.43 8.41 -7.50
C CYS A 60 -1.05 9.15 -6.32
N GLY A 61 -0.58 10.36 -6.04
CA GLY A 61 -1.17 11.27 -5.07
C GLY A 61 -2.58 11.76 -5.46
N PHE A 62 -3.21 12.55 -4.60
CA PHE A 62 -4.56 13.08 -4.83
C PHE A 62 -4.67 14.02 -6.05
N GLN A 63 -3.58 14.65 -6.44
CA GLN A 63 -3.54 15.55 -7.60
C GLN A 63 -3.73 14.82 -8.92
N ALA A 64 -3.46 13.52 -8.97
CA ALA A 64 -3.51 12.75 -10.21
C ALA A 64 -4.91 12.69 -10.81
N LEU A 65 -5.95 12.51 -9.98
CA LEU A 65 -7.35 12.47 -10.41
C LEU A 65 -8.14 13.72 -9.96
N GLY A 66 -7.74 14.36 -8.86
CA GLY A 66 -8.46 15.50 -8.32
C GLY A 66 -9.89 15.17 -7.89
N GLU A 67 -10.87 16.00 -8.31
CA GLU A 67 -12.29 15.83 -7.95
C GLU A 67 -13.01 14.91 -8.93
N VAL A 68 -13.66 13.86 -8.41
CA VAL A 68 -14.45 12.88 -9.16
C VAL A 68 -15.90 12.91 -8.69
N SER A 69 -16.80 13.36 -9.56
CA SER A 69 -18.24 13.32 -9.28
C SER A 69 -18.85 12.05 -9.89
N TYR A 70 -19.40 11.18 -9.04
CA TYR A 70 -20.06 9.96 -9.51
C TYR A 70 -21.22 10.25 -10.47
N GLU A 71 -21.92 11.38 -10.30
CA GLU A 71 -23.01 11.74 -11.19
C GLU A 71 -22.51 12.11 -12.58
N ARG A 72 -21.40 12.84 -12.66
CA ARG A 72 -20.78 13.21 -13.94
C ARG A 72 -20.19 12.01 -14.66
N GLU A 73 -19.53 11.11 -13.92
CA GLU A 73 -19.02 9.83 -14.44
C GLU A 73 -20.18 8.99 -15.02
N LEU A 74 -21.29 8.84 -14.29
CA LEU A 74 -22.45 8.06 -14.74
C LEU A 74 -23.16 8.66 -15.96
N ARG A 75 -23.08 9.98 -16.16
CA ARG A 75 -23.61 10.66 -17.36
C ARG A 75 -22.63 10.66 -18.53
N GLY A 76 -21.41 10.17 -18.33
CA GLY A 76 -20.34 10.22 -19.34
C GLY A 76 -19.82 11.64 -19.59
N GLU A 77 -19.99 12.56 -18.63
CA GLU A 77 -19.45 13.92 -18.70
C GLU A 77 -17.96 13.96 -18.31
N THR A 78 -17.52 12.98 -17.53
CA THR A 78 -16.13 12.73 -17.17
C THR A 78 -15.84 11.22 -17.25
N SER A 79 -14.57 10.85 -17.45
CA SER A 79 -14.12 9.44 -17.63
C SER A 79 -12.94 9.10 -16.72
N LEU A 80 -12.76 9.80 -15.60
CA LEU A 80 -11.56 9.68 -14.76
C LEU A 80 -11.33 8.25 -14.25
N PHE A 81 -12.39 7.54 -13.86
CA PHE A 81 -12.28 6.15 -13.46
C PHE A 81 -12.02 5.22 -14.64
N GLU A 82 -12.62 5.49 -15.79
CA GLU A 82 -12.34 4.76 -17.02
C GLU A 82 -10.89 4.96 -17.45
N ASP A 83 -10.36 6.18 -17.37
CA ASP A 83 -8.98 6.51 -17.71
C ASP A 83 -8.00 5.73 -16.80
N VAL A 84 -8.26 5.65 -15.50
CA VAL A 84 -7.45 4.82 -14.58
C VAL A 84 -7.48 3.35 -14.97
N ALA A 85 -8.66 2.83 -15.33
CA ALA A 85 -8.80 1.44 -15.76
C ALA A 85 -8.04 1.19 -17.07
N LEU A 86 -8.18 2.07 -18.05
CA LEU A 86 -7.46 2.00 -19.34
C LEU A 86 -5.95 1.99 -19.12
N LEU A 87 -5.44 2.91 -18.29
CA LEU A 87 -4.03 2.99 -17.97
C LEU A 87 -3.51 1.69 -17.35
N SER A 88 -4.26 1.10 -16.41
CA SER A 88 -3.88 -0.18 -15.81
C SER A 88 -3.79 -1.32 -16.82
N ARG A 89 -4.58 -1.27 -17.90
CA ARG A 89 -4.54 -2.25 -18.99
C ARG A 89 -3.35 -2.04 -19.91
N GLU A 90 -3.10 -0.80 -20.29
CA GLU A 90 -2.01 -0.45 -21.21
C GLU A 90 -0.65 -0.70 -20.61
N ALA A 91 -0.44 -0.29 -19.37
CA ALA A 91 0.80 -0.49 -18.64
C ALA A 91 0.94 -1.89 -18.04
N LYS A 92 -0.14 -2.71 -18.04
CA LYS A 92 -0.18 -4.06 -17.46
C LYS A 92 0.22 -4.10 -15.98
N ASN A 93 -0.17 -3.09 -15.23
CA ASN A 93 0.17 -2.90 -13.83
C ASN A 93 -1.07 -2.66 -12.96
N VAL A 94 -0.85 -2.57 -11.66
CA VAL A 94 -1.83 -2.07 -10.68
C VAL A 94 -1.69 -0.57 -10.59
N VAL A 95 -2.78 0.18 -10.79
CA VAL A 95 -2.82 1.63 -10.64
C VAL A 95 -3.61 1.98 -9.39
N ILE A 96 -3.00 2.77 -8.51
CA ILE A 96 -3.60 3.24 -7.26
C ILE A 96 -3.54 4.76 -7.27
N GLY A 97 -4.69 5.42 -7.26
CA GLY A 97 -4.76 6.88 -7.35
C GLY A 97 -5.65 7.51 -6.29
N GLY A 98 -5.16 8.57 -5.65
CA GLY A 98 -5.95 9.39 -4.75
C GLY A 98 -6.91 10.30 -5.51
N CYS A 99 -8.10 10.51 -4.95
CA CYS A 99 -9.11 11.41 -5.51
C CYS A 99 -10.05 11.93 -4.41
N PHE A 100 -10.74 13.03 -4.72
CA PHE A 100 -11.84 13.54 -3.92
C PHE A 100 -13.14 13.14 -4.58
N THR A 101 -13.84 12.17 -4.02
CA THR A 101 -15.12 11.71 -4.58
C THR A 101 -16.29 12.55 -4.07
N ASP A 102 -17.26 12.81 -4.93
CA ASP A 102 -18.53 13.42 -4.59
C ASP A 102 -19.68 12.52 -5.07
N ALA A 103 -20.56 12.19 -4.12
CA ALA A 103 -21.81 11.50 -4.38
C ALA A 103 -22.96 12.34 -3.81
N ARG A 104 -23.61 13.16 -4.64
CA ARG A 104 -24.72 14.03 -4.26
C ARG A 104 -24.40 14.97 -3.07
N GLY A 105 -23.25 15.64 -3.14
CA GLY A 105 -22.78 16.53 -2.08
C GLY A 105 -22.12 15.82 -0.89
N MET A 106 -22.03 14.50 -0.91
CA MET A 106 -21.24 13.75 0.07
C MET A 106 -19.80 13.59 -0.42
N ARG A 107 -18.95 14.48 0.04
CA ARG A 107 -17.53 14.49 -0.33
C ARG A 107 -16.73 13.51 0.54
N ARG A 108 -15.81 12.76 -0.08
CA ARG A 108 -14.88 11.85 0.60
C ARG A 108 -13.48 11.99 0.05
N LYS A 109 -12.48 11.74 0.91
CA LYS A 109 -11.13 11.40 0.46
C LYS A 109 -11.12 9.92 0.10
N SER A 110 -10.70 9.60 -1.11
CA SER A 110 -10.83 8.26 -1.64
C SER A 110 -9.57 7.85 -2.41
N VAL A 111 -9.36 6.56 -2.53
CA VAL A 111 -8.31 5.95 -3.34
C VAL A 111 -8.93 4.92 -4.26
N VAL A 112 -8.78 5.07 -5.55
CA VAL A 112 -9.20 4.09 -6.56
C VAL A 112 -8.06 3.10 -6.80
N VAL A 113 -8.43 1.83 -6.97
CA VAL A 113 -7.51 0.76 -7.34
C VAL A 113 -8.00 0.10 -8.61
N ALA A 114 -7.14 0.02 -9.62
CA ALA A 114 -7.43 -0.61 -10.91
C ALA A 114 -6.35 -1.59 -11.32
N GLU A 115 -6.74 -2.64 -12.01
CA GLU A 115 -5.86 -3.64 -12.61
C GLU A 115 -6.49 -4.24 -13.86
N LYS A 116 -5.68 -4.50 -14.88
CA LYS A 116 -6.10 -5.19 -16.13
C LYS A 116 -7.33 -4.56 -16.81
N GLY A 117 -7.44 -3.25 -16.77
CA GLY A 117 -8.55 -2.52 -17.39
C GLY A 117 -9.83 -2.51 -16.57
N ARG A 118 -9.77 -2.83 -15.27
CA ARG A 118 -10.92 -2.84 -14.38
C ARG A 118 -10.64 -2.05 -13.11
N ILE A 119 -11.64 -1.32 -12.65
CA ILE A 119 -11.63 -0.80 -11.29
C ILE A 119 -11.93 -1.96 -10.32
N LEU A 120 -10.96 -2.30 -9.46
CA LEU A 120 -11.15 -3.28 -8.40
C LEU A 120 -12.01 -2.72 -7.28
N GLY A 121 -11.90 -1.42 -7.03
CA GLY A 121 -12.76 -0.71 -6.10
C GLY A 121 -12.23 0.67 -5.73
N VAL A 122 -12.98 1.34 -4.88
CA VAL A 122 -12.66 2.64 -4.29
C VAL A 122 -12.66 2.48 -2.77
N SER A 123 -11.58 2.89 -2.12
CA SER A 123 -11.43 2.93 -0.66
C SER A 123 -11.62 4.36 -0.19
N ASP A 124 -12.53 4.59 0.73
CA ASP A 124 -12.75 5.89 1.34
C ASP A 124 -12.02 5.96 2.70
N MET A 125 -11.61 7.16 3.09
CA MET A 125 -11.13 7.42 4.45
C MET A 125 -12.19 7.02 5.48
N VAL A 126 -11.83 6.17 6.44
CA VAL A 126 -12.81 5.60 7.41
C VAL A 126 -12.89 6.38 8.71
N ASN A 127 -11.85 7.14 9.06
CA ASN A 127 -11.82 7.94 10.28
C ASN A 127 -12.05 9.41 9.94
N ARG A 128 -13.14 9.96 10.49
CA ARG A 128 -13.41 11.39 10.32
C ARG A 128 -12.60 12.20 11.34
N ILE A 129 -11.98 13.27 10.86
CA ILE A 129 -11.35 14.27 11.71
C ILE A 129 -12.34 15.43 11.92
N ASP A 130 -12.44 15.91 13.15
CA ASP A 130 -13.30 17.05 13.48
C ASP A 130 -12.95 18.28 12.64
N GLY A 131 -14.00 18.98 12.18
CA GLY A 131 -13.85 20.11 11.28
C GLY A 131 -13.66 19.74 9.80
N SER A 132 -13.47 18.46 9.46
CA SER A 132 -13.36 18.02 8.08
C SER A 132 -14.67 18.12 7.32
N LEU A 133 -14.60 18.60 6.07
CA LEU A 133 -15.72 18.60 5.11
C LEU A 133 -16.01 17.20 4.56
N TYR A 134 -15.07 16.26 4.73
CA TYR A 134 -15.16 14.92 4.18
C TYR A 134 -15.90 13.97 5.10
N ARG A 135 -16.71 13.09 4.51
CA ARG A 135 -17.46 12.05 5.21
C ARG A 135 -16.64 10.77 5.29
N ALA A 136 -16.80 10.05 6.39
CA ALA A 136 -16.20 8.73 6.55
C ALA A 136 -16.81 7.70 5.60
N GLY A 137 -15.98 6.75 5.15
CA GLY A 137 -16.37 5.57 4.41
C GLY A 137 -16.83 4.43 5.31
N ALA A 138 -17.15 3.29 4.69
CA ALA A 138 -17.74 2.14 5.38
C ALA A 138 -16.72 1.19 6.04
N GLY A 139 -15.47 1.16 5.57
CA GLY A 139 -14.47 0.26 6.11
C GLY A 139 -13.19 0.19 5.30
N VAL A 140 -12.18 -0.43 5.92
CA VAL A 140 -10.86 -0.66 5.33
C VAL A 140 -10.93 -1.76 4.28
N LYS A 141 -10.18 -1.63 3.19
CA LYS A 141 -10.17 -2.59 2.08
C LYS A 141 -8.78 -3.12 1.77
N ILE A 142 -8.73 -4.38 1.39
CA ILE A 142 -7.57 -5.05 0.81
C ILE A 142 -7.97 -5.51 -0.59
N TYR A 143 -7.06 -5.30 -1.54
CA TYR A 143 -7.24 -5.70 -2.93
C TYR A 143 -6.26 -6.82 -3.27
N GLU A 144 -6.78 -7.94 -3.76
CA GLU A 144 -5.97 -9.01 -4.32
C GLU A 144 -5.57 -8.63 -5.75
N THR A 145 -4.28 -8.47 -5.98
CA THR A 145 -3.71 -8.02 -7.26
C THR A 145 -2.61 -8.98 -7.71
N ALA A 146 -2.14 -8.83 -8.95
CA ALA A 146 -0.99 -9.58 -9.44
C ALA A 146 0.32 -9.25 -8.68
N ALA A 147 0.40 -8.06 -8.08
CA ALA A 147 1.54 -7.63 -7.27
C ALA A 147 1.46 -8.12 -5.80
N GLY A 148 0.33 -8.71 -5.39
CA GLY A 148 0.06 -9.18 -4.03
C GLY A 148 -1.22 -8.57 -3.45
N LYS A 149 -1.44 -8.80 -2.16
CA LYS A 149 -2.56 -8.25 -1.40
C LYS A 149 -2.22 -6.87 -0.88
N LEU A 150 -2.77 -5.85 -1.51
CA LEU A 150 -2.50 -4.44 -1.18
C LEU A 150 -3.61 -3.88 -0.28
N GLY A 151 -3.26 -3.52 0.93
CA GLY A 151 -4.14 -2.80 1.86
C GLY A 151 -4.08 -1.30 1.60
N ILE A 152 -5.22 -0.62 1.64
CA ILE A 152 -5.26 0.82 1.36
C ILE A 152 -5.51 1.61 2.66
N ILE A 153 -4.64 2.60 2.88
CA ILE A 153 -4.76 3.61 3.93
C ILE A 153 -5.02 4.95 3.22
N VAL A 154 -6.12 5.60 3.55
CA VAL A 154 -6.51 6.84 2.89
C VAL A 154 -6.22 8.03 3.80
N ALA A 155 -5.26 8.85 3.41
CA ALA A 155 -4.91 10.10 4.07
C ALA A 155 -4.77 9.94 5.60
N GLU A 156 -5.53 10.69 6.39
CA GLU A 156 -5.45 10.75 7.85
C GLU A 156 -5.81 9.45 8.56
N ASP A 157 -6.27 8.42 7.85
CA ASP A 157 -6.39 7.06 8.40
C ASP A 157 -5.04 6.50 8.90
N LEU A 158 -3.92 7.03 8.39
CA LEU A 158 -2.58 6.73 8.90
C LEU A 158 -2.40 7.11 10.39
N TYR A 159 -3.14 8.07 10.90
CA TYR A 159 -3.07 8.50 12.30
C TYR A 159 -3.71 7.48 13.26
N PHE A 160 -4.46 6.53 12.72
CA PHE A 160 -5.19 5.53 13.50
C PHE A 160 -4.54 4.15 13.34
N SER A 161 -3.82 3.69 14.37
CA SER A 161 -3.06 2.42 14.33
C SER A 161 -3.93 1.21 13.97
N ARG A 162 -5.20 1.23 14.36
CA ARG A 162 -6.15 0.15 14.07
C ARG A 162 -6.33 -0.11 12.57
N VAL A 163 -6.13 0.89 11.72
CA VAL A 163 -6.25 0.73 10.27
C VAL A 163 -5.15 -0.19 9.77
N ALA A 164 -3.88 0.11 10.06
CA ALA A 164 -2.76 -0.73 9.67
C ALA A 164 -2.80 -2.11 10.35
N GLU A 165 -3.19 -2.18 11.63
CA GLU A 165 -3.39 -3.44 12.34
C GLU A 165 -4.43 -4.32 11.64
N THR A 166 -5.57 -3.74 11.21
CA THR A 166 -6.61 -4.46 10.48
C THR A 166 -6.08 -5.01 9.16
N LEU A 167 -5.35 -4.21 8.39
CA LEU A 167 -4.74 -4.65 7.14
C LEU A 167 -3.78 -5.82 7.35
N ALA A 168 -2.92 -5.73 8.38
CA ALA A 168 -1.96 -6.79 8.70
C ALA A 168 -2.66 -8.09 9.14
N VAL A 169 -3.69 -7.99 10.00
CA VAL A 169 -4.47 -9.16 10.47
C VAL A 169 -5.23 -9.81 9.34
N CYS A 170 -5.75 -9.03 8.40
CA CYS A 170 -6.44 -9.53 7.21
C CYS A 170 -5.49 -10.01 6.11
N GLY A 171 -4.17 -10.01 6.34
CA GLY A 171 -3.17 -10.64 5.49
C GLY A 171 -2.76 -9.80 4.29
N ALA A 172 -2.73 -8.47 4.41
CA ALA A 172 -2.12 -7.62 3.40
C ALA A 172 -0.61 -7.88 3.32
N ASP A 173 -0.06 -7.88 2.11
CA ASP A 173 1.39 -7.99 1.85
C ASP A 173 2.09 -6.65 2.00
N ALA A 174 1.37 -5.56 1.70
CA ALA A 174 1.83 -4.18 1.89
C ALA A 174 0.65 -3.24 2.15
N ALA A 175 0.88 -2.14 2.88
CA ALA A 175 -0.07 -1.05 3.02
C ALA A 175 0.34 0.11 2.11
N VAL A 176 -0.56 0.53 1.23
CA VAL A 176 -0.38 1.71 0.38
C VAL A 176 -1.15 2.86 0.99
N CYS A 177 -0.41 3.86 1.43
CA CYS A 177 -0.96 5.07 2.03
C CYS A 177 -0.88 6.23 1.05
N VAL A 178 -2.02 6.80 0.67
CA VAL A 178 -2.08 7.94 -0.23
C VAL A 178 -2.51 9.18 0.54
N PHE A 179 -1.68 10.20 0.50
CA PHE A 179 -1.87 11.46 1.20
C PHE A 179 -2.07 12.63 0.23
N GLU A 180 -2.78 13.65 0.69
CA GLU A 180 -2.94 14.90 -0.08
C GLU A 180 -1.66 15.74 0.00
N GLN A 181 -1.24 16.04 1.22
CA GLN A 181 -0.05 16.83 1.51
C GLN A 181 0.56 16.34 2.83
N PHE A 182 1.88 16.29 2.90
CA PHE A 182 2.60 15.88 4.11
C PHE A 182 2.93 17.07 5.00
N SER A 183 2.94 16.82 6.32
CA SER A 183 3.80 17.57 7.22
C SER A 183 5.24 17.04 7.10
N GLU A 184 6.23 17.83 7.42
CA GLU A 184 7.64 17.45 7.20
C GLU A 184 8.08 16.18 7.95
N SER A 185 7.43 15.81 9.03
CA SER A 185 7.90 14.72 9.90
C SER A 185 6.85 13.74 10.39
N LEU A 186 5.58 14.13 10.50
CA LEU A 186 4.58 13.32 11.19
C LEU A 186 4.22 12.05 10.41
N GLU A 187 3.83 12.18 9.15
CA GLU A 187 3.41 11.04 8.32
C GLU A 187 4.55 10.06 8.07
N PRO A 188 5.80 10.51 7.76
CA PRO A 188 6.94 9.62 7.68
C PRO A 188 7.23 8.86 8.99
N MET A 189 7.12 9.53 10.13
CA MET A 189 7.29 8.91 11.44
C MET A 189 6.21 7.85 11.69
N LEU A 190 4.95 8.17 11.44
CA LEU A 190 3.83 7.25 11.63
C LEU A 190 3.91 6.06 10.67
N ALA A 191 4.25 6.27 9.41
CA ALA A 191 4.43 5.18 8.44
C ALA A 191 5.48 4.18 8.93
N ARG A 192 6.62 4.66 9.45
CA ARG A 192 7.67 3.82 10.04
C ARG A 192 7.20 3.08 11.29
N ALA A 193 6.51 3.78 12.18
CA ALA A 193 5.97 3.17 13.40
C ALA A 193 4.93 2.09 13.08
N GLN A 194 4.00 2.36 12.16
CA GLN A 194 2.97 1.41 11.72
C GLN A 194 3.62 0.20 11.04
N ALA A 195 4.60 0.41 10.15
CA ALA A 195 5.31 -0.66 9.47
C ALA A 195 5.97 -1.61 10.48
N PHE A 196 6.68 -1.07 11.48
CA PHE A 196 7.31 -1.86 12.52
C PHE A 196 6.28 -2.59 13.40
N LEU A 197 5.27 -1.87 13.92
CA LEU A 197 4.29 -2.43 14.86
C LEU A 197 3.42 -3.53 14.22
N CYS A 198 3.08 -3.37 12.94
CA CYS A 198 2.22 -4.30 12.22
C CYS A 198 3.01 -5.38 11.45
N GLY A 199 4.33 -5.21 11.29
CA GLY A 199 5.14 -6.07 10.44
C GLY A 199 4.70 -6.04 8.97
N LEU A 200 4.30 -4.88 8.49
CA LEU A 200 3.70 -4.64 7.19
C LEU A 200 4.44 -3.47 6.52
N PRO A 201 5.06 -3.63 5.33
CA PRO A 201 5.69 -2.51 4.67
C PRO A 201 4.65 -1.44 4.33
N VAL A 202 5.00 -0.17 4.56
CA VAL A 202 4.13 0.97 4.26
C VAL A 202 4.71 1.78 3.12
N LEU A 203 3.93 1.88 2.05
CA LEU A 203 4.21 2.65 0.84
C LEU A 203 3.45 3.97 0.94
N LEU A 204 4.14 5.06 1.17
CA LEU A 204 3.54 6.37 1.39
C LEU A 204 3.74 7.24 0.14
N CYS A 205 2.67 7.79 -0.40
CA CYS A 205 2.66 8.68 -1.56
C CYS A 205 1.79 9.91 -1.32
N GLY A 206 2.32 11.08 -1.56
CA GLY A 206 1.58 12.34 -1.51
C GLY A 206 2.24 13.42 -2.36
N TYR A 207 1.73 14.63 -2.28
CA TYR A 207 2.25 15.73 -3.08
C TYR A 207 3.71 16.03 -2.74
N GLY A 208 4.59 15.95 -3.77
CA GLY A 208 6.00 16.26 -3.67
C GLY A 208 6.84 15.30 -2.83
N TYR A 209 6.30 14.13 -2.42
CA TYR A 209 7.07 13.19 -1.61
C TYR A 209 6.54 11.76 -1.67
N ALA A 210 7.46 10.80 -1.73
CA ALA A 210 7.18 9.38 -1.58
C ALA A 210 8.16 8.75 -0.58
N LEU A 211 7.69 7.73 0.17
CA LEU A 211 8.50 7.00 1.13
C LEU A 211 8.09 5.53 1.19
N ILE A 212 9.05 4.65 1.38
CA ILE A 212 8.82 3.25 1.74
C ILE A 212 9.47 2.97 3.10
N ALA A 213 8.65 2.53 4.05
CA ALA A 213 9.09 1.96 5.31
C ALA A 213 8.97 0.43 5.25
N ASP A 214 10.05 -0.28 5.57
CA ASP A 214 10.05 -1.75 5.64
C ASP A 214 9.41 -2.27 6.94
N ILE A 215 9.27 -3.57 7.04
CA ILE A 215 8.70 -4.24 8.23
C ILE A 215 9.49 -3.97 9.52
N GLY A 216 10.75 -3.57 9.42
CA GLY A 216 11.58 -3.15 10.55
C GLY A 216 11.44 -1.66 10.90
N GLY A 217 10.59 -0.90 10.18
CA GLY A 217 10.42 0.54 10.37
C GLY A 217 11.56 1.38 9.81
N LYS A 218 12.44 0.79 8.97
CA LYS A 218 13.52 1.52 8.30
C LYS A 218 13.00 2.15 7.02
N VAL A 219 13.45 3.36 6.73
CA VAL A 219 13.21 3.99 5.43
C VAL A 219 14.11 3.32 4.40
N ARG A 220 13.52 2.60 3.45
CA ARG A 220 14.22 1.97 2.32
C ARG A 220 14.33 2.92 1.14
N PHE A 221 13.36 3.77 1.00
CA PHE A 221 13.26 4.73 -0.09
C PHE A 221 12.59 6.00 0.39
N ALA A 222 13.09 7.14 -0.07
CA ALA A 222 12.44 8.43 0.08
C ALA A 222 12.84 9.33 -1.09
N SER A 223 11.88 9.98 -1.73
CA SER A 223 12.14 10.84 -2.88
C SER A 223 11.13 11.98 -2.97
N PRO A 224 11.58 13.21 -3.25
CA PRO A 224 10.73 14.33 -3.63
C PRO A 224 10.41 14.33 -5.14
N GLY A 225 11.03 13.44 -5.91
CA GLY A 225 10.88 13.40 -7.37
C GLY A 225 9.56 12.81 -7.83
N SER A 226 9.13 13.18 -9.04
CA SER A 226 7.96 12.64 -9.71
C SER A 226 8.23 12.50 -11.21
N PRO A 227 8.05 11.32 -11.82
CA PRO A 227 7.89 10.01 -11.17
C PRO A 227 9.20 9.51 -10.52
N CYS A 228 9.09 8.62 -9.54
CA CYS A 228 10.22 7.93 -8.97
C CYS A 228 9.93 6.44 -8.78
N VAL A 229 10.96 5.59 -8.98
CA VAL A 229 10.81 4.13 -9.01
C VAL A 229 11.69 3.48 -7.96
N TYR A 230 11.17 2.44 -7.32
CA TYR A 230 11.90 1.63 -6.36
C TYR A 230 11.52 0.15 -6.47
N ASP A 231 12.51 -0.72 -6.35
CA ASP A 231 12.32 -2.16 -6.28
C ASP A 231 12.29 -2.59 -4.81
N LEU A 232 11.10 -2.87 -4.29
CA LEU A 232 10.91 -3.33 -2.93
C LEU A 232 11.17 -4.84 -2.86
N GLU A 233 12.21 -5.24 -2.14
CA GLU A 233 12.48 -6.63 -1.84
C GLU A 233 11.48 -7.14 -0.80
N ARG A 234 10.98 -8.36 -0.98
CA ARG A 234 10.16 -9.01 0.04
C ARG A 234 11.07 -9.54 1.13
N GLU A 235 11.09 -8.85 2.24
CA GLU A 235 11.73 -9.30 3.46
C GLU A 235 10.68 -9.92 4.38
N GLN A 236 10.92 -11.15 4.84
CA GLN A 236 10.12 -11.76 5.89
C GLN A 236 11.00 -11.91 7.14
N GLU A 237 10.74 -11.10 8.12
CA GLU A 237 11.38 -11.18 9.42
C GLU A 237 10.34 -11.57 10.48
N TYR A 238 10.47 -12.75 11.06
CA TYR A 238 9.48 -13.33 11.98
C TYR A 238 9.81 -13.15 13.44
N HIS A 239 10.67 -12.23 13.81
CA HIS A 239 10.86 -11.92 15.22
C HIS A 239 9.59 -11.25 15.77
N LEU A 240 9.15 -11.63 16.95
CA LEU A 240 7.92 -11.13 17.60
C LEU A 240 6.59 -11.57 16.93
N VAL A 241 6.58 -12.66 16.18
CA VAL A 241 5.35 -13.17 15.53
C VAL A 241 4.20 -13.34 16.51
N GLU A 242 4.45 -13.87 17.70
CA GLU A 242 3.40 -14.10 18.70
C GLU A 242 2.78 -12.81 19.24
N THR A 243 3.58 -11.76 19.40
CA THR A 243 3.10 -10.47 19.91
C THR A 243 2.37 -9.66 18.85
N ARG A 244 2.61 -9.92 17.57
CA ARG A 244 1.96 -9.25 16.43
C ARG A 244 0.68 -9.93 15.98
N ARG A 245 0.49 -11.22 16.28
CA ARG A 245 -0.78 -11.91 16.01
C ARG A 245 -1.83 -11.38 16.96
N ARG A 246 -2.59 -10.43 16.51
CA ARG A 246 -3.72 -9.85 17.23
C ARG A 246 -5.00 -10.45 16.69
N GLY A 247 -5.69 -11.20 17.49
CA GLY A 247 -6.94 -11.83 17.17
C GLY A 247 -7.09 -13.15 17.92
N PHE A 248 -8.29 -13.71 17.87
CA PHE A 248 -8.51 -15.04 18.43
C PHE A 248 -7.80 -16.08 17.56
N TYR A 249 -6.56 -16.38 17.91
CA TYR A 249 -5.92 -17.58 17.40
C TYR A 249 -6.63 -18.78 18.04
N ARG A 250 -7.60 -19.31 17.33
CA ARG A 250 -8.10 -20.64 17.63
C ARG A 250 -7.01 -21.61 17.15
N SER A 251 -6.09 -21.97 18.05
CA SER A 251 -5.29 -23.16 17.83
C SER A 251 -6.29 -24.28 17.55
N GLY A 252 -6.29 -24.79 16.33
CA GLY A 252 -7.05 -25.98 16.06
C GLY A 252 -6.60 -27.04 17.05
N ARG A 253 -7.38 -27.30 18.07
CA ARG A 253 -7.24 -28.54 18.82
C ARG A 253 -7.43 -29.62 17.78
N LYS A 254 -6.32 -30.19 17.33
CA LYS A 254 -6.38 -31.52 16.74
C LYS A 254 -6.95 -32.36 17.86
N GLY A 255 -8.17 -32.83 17.67
CA GLY A 255 -8.78 -33.79 18.57
C GLY A 255 -7.82 -34.96 18.75
N PHE A 256 -7.68 -35.36 19.97
CA PHE A 256 -7.15 -36.65 20.34
C PHE A 256 -8.14 -37.73 19.87
#